data_7cbf5ac20c48e1ea4f841108d7659840
#
_entry.id   7cbf5ac20c48e1ea4f841108d7659840
#
_cell.length_a   1.000
_cell.length_b   1.000
_cell.length_c   1.000
_cell.angle_alpha   90.00
_cell.angle_beta   90.00
_cell.angle_gamma   90.00
#
_symmetry.space_group_name_H-M   'P 1'
#
loop_
_entity.id
_entity.type
_entity.pdbx_description
1 polymer ?
#
loop_
_entity_poly.entity_id
_entity_poly.type
_entity_poly.pdbx_seq_one_letter_code
_entity_poly.pdbx_strand_id
1 'polypeptide(L)'
;MLKKNMKLGKFSIFVILCFFLNLKEVRAEKKYSTDLNDLDSNSIIVDIKALDKITAKIFDLSIKIGEEKIFGNLKIKPLKCKNTNINSLVDTVAYLQVKDTSVKTNDQVFVFNGWTFASNPSLKPIDHPIYDLWLVGCRSI
;
A
#
# COMPACT_ATOMS: atom_id res chain seq x y z
N MET A 1 63.81 -13.65 27.31
CA MET A 1 62.73 -14.22 26.51
C MET A 1 61.80 -15.02 27.40
N LEU A 2 60.70 -14.45 27.87
CA LEU A 2 59.69 -15.15 28.68
C LEU A 2 58.46 -15.39 27.81
N LYS A 3 58.23 -16.63 27.42
CA LYS A 3 56.97 -17.07 26.82
C LYS A 3 55.94 -17.24 27.92
N LYS A 4 54.98 -16.34 28.00
CA LYS A 4 53.82 -16.46 28.90
C LYS A 4 52.78 -17.32 28.23
N ASN A 5 52.74 -18.61 28.57
CA ASN A 5 51.63 -19.50 28.15
C ASN A 5 50.37 -19.14 28.94
N MET A 6 49.46 -18.41 28.31
CA MET A 6 48.13 -18.23 28.83
C MET A 6 47.33 -19.52 28.62
N LYS A 7 47.12 -20.27 29.70
CA LYS A 7 46.13 -21.36 29.73
C LYS A 7 44.76 -20.73 29.65
N LEU A 8 44.11 -20.86 28.49
CA LEU A 8 42.71 -20.49 28.33
C LEU A 8 41.87 -21.38 29.25
N GLY A 9 41.44 -20.84 30.37
CA GLY A 9 40.78 -21.62 31.42
C GLY A 9 39.43 -22.17 30.91
N LYS A 10 39.09 -23.39 31.36
CA LYS A 10 37.82 -24.08 31.10
C LYS A 10 36.60 -23.21 31.38
N PHE A 11 36.75 -22.14 32.18
CA PHE A 11 35.73 -21.16 32.52
C PHE A 11 35.31 -20.30 31.31
N SER A 12 36.24 -19.96 30.41
CA SER A 12 35.96 -19.16 29.22
C SER A 12 35.10 -19.91 28.20
N ILE A 13 35.29 -21.22 28.09
CA ILE A 13 34.50 -22.06 27.17
C ILE A 13 33.08 -22.22 27.68
N PHE A 14 32.90 -22.29 29.03
CA PHE A 14 31.56 -22.41 29.62
C PHE A 14 30.73 -21.16 29.45
N VAL A 15 31.33 -19.97 29.54
CA VAL A 15 30.66 -18.67 29.34
C VAL A 15 30.22 -18.52 27.88
N ILE A 16 31.08 -18.94 26.91
CA ILE A 16 30.72 -18.89 25.49
C ILE A 16 29.59 -19.87 25.17
N LEU A 17 29.59 -21.08 25.78
CA LEU A 17 28.56 -22.08 25.59
C LEU A 17 27.19 -21.58 26.15
N CYS A 18 27.19 -20.91 27.32
CA CYS A 18 25.98 -20.32 27.88
C CYS A 18 25.41 -19.16 27.04
N PHE A 19 26.27 -18.42 26.33
CA PHE A 19 25.84 -17.33 25.45
C PHE A 19 25.11 -17.86 24.21
N PHE A 20 25.51 -19.00 23.69
CA PHE A 20 24.83 -19.65 22.55
C PHE A 20 23.50 -20.33 22.93
N LEU A 21 23.29 -20.69 24.18
CA LEU A 21 22.04 -21.33 24.64
C LEU A 21 20.90 -20.32 24.87
N ASN A 22 21.17 -19.01 24.88
CA ASN A 22 20.16 -17.97 25.06
C ASN A 22 19.65 -17.35 23.76
N LEU A 23 20.06 -17.84 22.60
CA LEU A 23 19.45 -17.52 21.32
C LEU A 23 18.12 -18.26 21.20
N LYS A 24 17.14 -17.93 22.05
CA LYS A 24 15.75 -18.21 21.74
C LYS A 24 15.43 -17.36 20.51
N GLU A 25 15.24 -18.04 19.42
CA GLU A 25 14.62 -17.43 18.23
C GLU A 25 13.30 -16.79 18.69
N VAL A 26 13.28 -15.48 18.76
CA VAL A 26 12.03 -14.73 18.85
C VAL A 26 11.38 -14.88 17.47
N ARG A 27 10.70 -16.02 17.26
CA ARG A 27 9.71 -16.12 16.20
C ARG A 27 8.62 -15.13 16.54
N ALA A 28 8.68 -13.97 15.94
CA ALA A 28 7.52 -13.09 15.80
C ALA A 28 6.52 -13.84 14.92
N GLU A 29 5.68 -14.65 15.53
CA GLU A 29 4.44 -15.09 14.90
C GLU A 29 3.61 -13.86 14.62
N LYS A 30 3.76 -13.35 13.42
CA LYS A 30 2.85 -12.38 12.85
C LYS A 30 1.52 -13.11 12.62
N LYS A 31 0.75 -13.26 13.69
CA LYS A 31 -0.64 -13.69 13.63
C LYS A 31 -1.41 -12.56 12.96
N TYR A 32 -1.22 -12.45 11.66
CA TYR A 32 -2.10 -11.69 10.79
C TYR A 32 -3.38 -12.53 10.71
N SER A 33 -4.34 -12.18 11.56
CA SER A 33 -5.68 -12.74 11.46
C SER A 33 -6.22 -12.32 10.08
N THR A 34 -6.14 -13.27 9.17
CA THR A 34 -6.79 -13.21 7.86
C THR A 34 -8.29 -13.47 8.08
N ASP A 35 -8.95 -12.54 8.77
CA ASP A 35 -10.39 -12.35 8.63
C ASP A 35 -10.64 -11.35 7.49
N LEU A 36 -10.03 -11.64 6.36
CA LEU A 36 -10.52 -11.19 5.09
C LEU A 36 -11.57 -12.22 4.67
N ASN A 37 -12.82 -11.98 5.05
CA ASN A 37 -13.90 -12.42 4.21
C ASN A 37 -13.51 -11.93 2.81
N ASP A 38 -13.13 -12.86 1.98
CA ASP A 38 -12.89 -12.70 0.56
C ASP A 38 -14.27 -12.39 -0.06
N LEU A 39 -14.75 -11.16 0.20
CA LEU A 39 -15.82 -10.58 -0.58
C LEU A 39 -15.22 -10.57 -1.97
N ASP A 40 -15.80 -11.37 -2.83
CA ASP A 40 -15.45 -11.53 -4.22
C ASP A 40 -15.04 -10.17 -4.78
N SER A 41 -13.73 -9.94 -4.91
CA SER A 41 -13.16 -8.65 -5.29
C SER A 41 -13.74 -8.16 -6.62
N ASN A 42 -14.33 -9.10 -7.38
CA ASN A 42 -15.05 -8.84 -8.62
C ASN A 42 -16.39 -8.11 -8.45
N SER A 43 -16.89 -7.93 -7.22
CA SER A 43 -18.19 -7.29 -6.96
C SER A 43 -18.07 -5.88 -6.39
N ILE A 44 -16.86 -5.32 -6.27
CA ILE A 44 -16.67 -3.99 -5.68
C ILE A 44 -16.42 -2.94 -6.76
N ILE A 45 -17.20 -1.86 -6.70
CA ILE A 45 -17.00 -0.66 -7.51
C ILE A 45 -16.35 0.40 -6.64
N VAL A 46 -15.35 1.07 -7.19
CA VAL A 46 -14.67 2.22 -6.60
C VAL A 46 -15.17 3.48 -7.30
N ASP A 47 -15.75 4.39 -6.52
CA ASP A 47 -16.21 5.66 -7.02
C ASP A 47 -15.15 6.75 -6.79
N ILE A 48 -14.77 7.43 -7.87
CA ILE A 48 -13.69 8.41 -7.92
C ILE A 48 -14.24 9.67 -8.58
N LYS A 49 -13.92 10.84 -8.02
CA LYS A 49 -14.09 12.12 -8.73
C LYS A 49 -12.81 12.47 -9.46
N ALA A 50 -12.96 12.95 -10.68
CA ALA A 50 -11.88 13.39 -11.55
C ALA A 50 -12.12 14.83 -11.98
N LEU A 51 -11.17 15.72 -11.71
CA LEU A 51 -11.19 17.11 -12.14
C LEU A 51 -10.27 17.29 -13.34
N ASP A 52 -10.79 17.85 -14.42
CA ASP A 52 -10.00 18.43 -15.47
C ASP A 52 -9.71 19.91 -15.10
N LYS A 53 -8.44 20.19 -14.76
CA LYS A 53 -8.01 21.53 -14.32
C LYS A 53 -8.02 22.57 -15.45
N ILE A 54 -7.96 22.12 -16.70
CA ILE A 54 -8.00 23.02 -17.87
C ILE A 54 -9.42 23.58 -18.08
N THR A 55 -10.42 22.69 -17.97
CA THR A 55 -11.81 23.06 -18.23
C THR A 55 -12.62 23.31 -16.95
N ALA A 56 -12.00 23.08 -15.78
CA ALA A 56 -12.62 23.13 -14.44
C ALA A 56 -13.88 22.24 -14.33
N LYS A 57 -13.93 21.16 -15.08
CA LYS A 57 -15.05 20.20 -15.05
C LYS A 57 -14.74 19.01 -14.17
N ILE A 58 -15.73 18.60 -13.40
CA ILE A 58 -15.67 17.41 -12.55
C ILE A 58 -16.48 16.29 -13.18
N PHE A 59 -15.92 15.08 -13.13
CA PHE A 59 -16.50 13.86 -13.64
C PHE A 59 -16.57 12.82 -12.54
N ASP A 60 -17.65 12.06 -12.52
CA ASP A 60 -17.80 10.90 -11.64
C ASP A 60 -17.41 9.63 -12.40
N LEU A 61 -16.45 8.90 -11.85
CA LEU A 61 -15.92 7.67 -12.41
C LEU A 61 -16.25 6.52 -11.47
N SER A 62 -16.98 5.52 -11.97
CA SER A 62 -17.18 4.25 -11.27
C SER A 62 -16.38 3.19 -11.98
N ILE A 63 -15.47 2.53 -11.26
CA ILE A 63 -14.52 1.55 -11.80
C ILE A 63 -14.57 0.30 -10.95
N LYS A 64 -14.76 -0.85 -11.58
CA LYS A 64 -14.74 -2.13 -10.89
C LYS A 64 -13.29 -2.51 -10.52
N ILE A 65 -13.09 -3.14 -9.38
CA ILE A 65 -11.76 -3.59 -8.97
C ILE A 65 -11.16 -4.50 -10.05
N GLY A 66 -9.91 -4.23 -10.40
CA GLY A 66 -9.16 -4.95 -11.42
C GLY A 66 -9.38 -4.43 -12.85
N GLU A 67 -10.45 -3.69 -13.12
CA GLU A 67 -10.70 -3.08 -14.42
C GLU A 67 -9.91 -1.77 -14.59
N GLU A 68 -9.61 -1.44 -15.84
CA GLU A 68 -8.93 -0.19 -16.21
C GLU A 68 -9.93 0.77 -16.86
N LYS A 69 -9.91 2.03 -16.46
CA LYS A 69 -10.69 3.10 -17.09
C LYS A 69 -9.77 4.24 -17.51
N ILE A 70 -10.03 4.77 -18.71
CA ILE A 70 -9.30 5.91 -19.26
C ILE A 70 -10.08 7.18 -18.95
N PHE A 71 -9.37 8.19 -18.42
CA PHE A 71 -9.84 9.55 -18.24
C PHE A 71 -8.77 10.51 -18.76
N GLY A 72 -9.05 11.18 -19.88
CA GLY A 72 -8.03 11.97 -20.58
C GLY A 72 -6.81 11.12 -20.93
N ASN A 73 -5.65 11.53 -20.44
CA ASN A 73 -4.41 10.79 -20.60
C ASN A 73 -4.14 9.79 -19.47
N LEU A 74 -5.01 9.73 -18.48
CA LEU A 74 -4.81 8.84 -17.34
C LEU A 74 -5.49 7.50 -17.55
N LYS A 75 -4.76 6.43 -17.26
CA LYS A 75 -5.28 5.06 -17.14
C LYS A 75 -5.34 4.73 -15.66
N ILE A 76 -6.54 4.53 -15.13
CA ILE A 76 -6.84 4.33 -13.72
C ILE A 76 -7.25 2.88 -13.50
N LYS A 77 -6.63 2.21 -12.53
CA LYS A 77 -6.93 0.83 -12.14
C LYS A 77 -7.00 0.71 -10.63
N PRO A 78 -8.19 0.55 -10.04
CA PRO A 78 -8.31 0.18 -8.64
C PRO A 78 -7.97 -1.29 -8.44
N LEU A 79 -7.13 -1.59 -7.46
CA LEU A 79 -6.74 -2.95 -7.11
C LEU A 79 -7.43 -3.45 -5.85
N LYS A 80 -7.68 -2.56 -4.90
CA LYS A 80 -8.37 -2.87 -3.64
C LYS A 80 -9.19 -1.67 -3.19
N CYS A 81 -10.30 -1.93 -2.52
CA CYS A 81 -11.07 -0.92 -1.82
C CYS A 81 -11.73 -1.52 -0.59
N LYS A 82 -11.76 -0.75 0.48
CA LYS A 82 -12.32 -1.23 1.75
C LYS A 82 -12.77 -0.05 2.60
N ASN A 83 -13.91 -0.21 3.26
CA ASN A 83 -14.34 0.67 4.32
C ASN A 83 -13.64 0.26 5.62
N THR A 84 -13.01 1.20 6.30
CA THR A 84 -12.33 0.99 7.57
C THR A 84 -13.08 1.71 8.67
N ASN A 85 -13.14 1.09 9.84
CA ASN A 85 -13.69 1.72 11.04
C ASN A 85 -12.58 1.71 12.10
N ILE A 86 -11.97 2.85 12.32
CA ILE A 86 -10.90 3.03 13.29
C ILE A 86 -11.39 4.06 14.32
N ASN A 87 -11.52 3.65 15.59
CA ASN A 87 -11.95 4.52 16.69
C ASN A 87 -13.26 5.28 16.39
N SER A 88 -14.27 4.57 15.85
CA SER A 88 -15.57 5.12 15.46
C SER A 88 -15.54 6.11 14.28
N LEU A 89 -14.39 6.29 13.65
CA LEU A 89 -14.26 7.03 12.40
C LEU A 89 -14.34 6.06 11.23
N VAL A 90 -15.35 6.23 10.40
CA VAL A 90 -15.50 5.45 9.17
C VAL A 90 -14.75 6.17 8.06
N ASP A 91 -13.79 5.49 7.45
CA ASP A 91 -13.08 5.99 6.28
C ASP A 91 -13.11 4.94 5.17
N THR A 92 -13.04 5.38 3.94
CA THR A 92 -12.86 4.51 2.78
C THR A 92 -11.44 4.65 2.27
N VAL A 93 -10.77 3.51 2.10
CA VAL A 93 -9.41 3.46 1.55
C VAL A 93 -9.37 2.60 0.30
N ALA A 94 -8.65 3.06 -0.72
CA ALA A 94 -8.46 2.32 -1.95
C ALA A 94 -6.99 2.30 -2.36
N TYR A 95 -6.57 1.18 -2.95
CA TYR A 95 -5.28 1.08 -3.62
C TYR A 95 -5.47 1.32 -5.10
N LEU A 96 -4.92 2.41 -5.61
CA LEU A 96 -5.03 2.82 -7.01
C LEU A 96 -3.69 2.76 -7.73
N GLN A 97 -3.75 2.35 -8.97
CA GLN A 97 -2.67 2.53 -9.93
C GLN A 97 -3.14 3.51 -11.00
N VAL A 98 -2.38 4.59 -11.20
CA VAL A 98 -2.66 5.60 -12.22
C VAL A 98 -1.42 5.77 -13.09
N LYS A 99 -1.59 5.62 -14.40
CA LYS A 99 -0.52 5.79 -15.38
C LYS A 99 -0.89 6.94 -16.31
N ASP A 100 0.10 7.72 -16.69
CA ASP A 100 -0.03 8.69 -17.79
C ASP A 100 0.30 7.99 -19.12
N THR A 101 -0.61 8.04 -20.06
CA THR A 101 -0.48 7.45 -21.38
C THR A 101 0.03 8.41 -22.46
N SER A 102 0.25 9.69 -22.09
CA SER A 102 0.80 10.69 -23.03
C SER A 102 2.27 10.45 -23.35
N VAL A 103 3.00 9.83 -22.42
CA VAL A 103 4.42 9.53 -22.58
C VAL A 103 4.57 8.21 -23.34
N LYS A 104 5.02 8.29 -24.58
CA LYS A 104 5.23 7.14 -25.49
C LYS A 104 6.55 6.38 -25.22
N THR A 105 7.06 6.37 -24.02
CA THR A 105 8.20 5.52 -23.68
C THR A 105 7.70 4.13 -23.33
N ASN A 106 8.49 3.10 -23.65
CA ASN A 106 8.18 1.70 -23.26
C ASN A 106 8.15 1.51 -21.72
N ASP A 107 8.61 2.48 -20.97
CA ASP A 107 8.57 2.48 -19.51
C ASP A 107 7.21 3.02 -19.05
N GLN A 108 6.41 2.13 -18.49
CA GLN A 108 5.12 2.48 -17.89
C GLN A 108 5.34 3.20 -16.55
N VAL A 109 5.49 4.51 -16.59
CA VAL A 109 5.65 5.31 -15.37
C VAL A 109 4.29 5.51 -14.70
N PHE A 110 4.20 5.11 -13.45
CA PHE A 110 3.04 5.41 -12.63
C PHE A 110 3.11 6.87 -12.16
N VAL A 111 2.06 7.63 -12.43
CA VAL A 111 1.81 8.93 -11.80
C VAL A 111 1.46 8.72 -10.33
N PHE A 112 0.73 7.63 -10.05
CA PHE A 112 0.37 7.25 -8.71
C PHE A 112 0.30 5.71 -8.60
N ASN A 113 0.84 5.18 -7.52
CA ASN A 113 0.73 3.76 -7.19
C ASN A 113 0.73 3.61 -5.67
N GLY A 114 -0.44 3.49 -5.06
CA GLY A 114 -0.53 3.46 -3.61
C GLY A 114 -1.95 3.56 -3.06
N TRP A 115 -1.99 3.69 -1.73
CA TRP A 115 -3.24 3.89 -0.99
C TRP A 115 -3.65 5.36 -1.02
N THR A 116 -4.95 5.60 -1.23
CA THR A 116 -5.61 6.89 -1.10
C THR A 116 -6.80 6.78 -0.13
N PHE A 117 -7.21 7.90 0.44
CA PHE A 117 -8.18 7.99 1.52
C PHE A 117 -9.31 8.95 1.15
N ALA A 118 -10.56 8.54 1.37
CA ALA A 118 -11.70 9.40 1.05
C ALA A 118 -11.82 10.58 2.03
N SER A 119 -11.56 10.35 3.32
CA SER A 119 -11.64 11.40 4.34
C SER A 119 -10.52 12.44 4.24
N ASN A 120 -9.36 12.05 3.72
CA ASN A 120 -8.20 12.95 3.62
C ASN A 120 -7.39 12.68 2.35
N PRO A 121 -7.87 13.15 1.19
CA PRO A 121 -7.19 12.95 -0.08
C PRO A 121 -5.82 13.62 -0.15
N SER A 122 -5.57 14.63 0.69
CA SER A 122 -4.29 15.35 0.74
C SER A 122 -3.15 14.56 1.37
N LEU A 123 -3.43 13.47 2.09
CA LEU A 123 -2.37 12.61 2.65
C LEU A 123 -1.52 11.94 1.57
N LYS A 124 -2.14 11.57 0.47
CA LYS A 124 -1.49 11.00 -0.71
C LYS A 124 -2.19 11.53 -1.96
N PRO A 125 -1.88 12.75 -2.37
CA PRO A 125 -2.50 13.35 -3.55
C PRO A 125 -2.06 12.63 -4.81
N ILE A 126 -2.96 12.56 -5.78
CA ILE A 126 -2.63 12.11 -7.13
C ILE A 126 -2.28 13.38 -7.90
N ASP A 127 -1.00 13.74 -7.87
CA ASP A 127 -0.53 14.99 -8.48
C ASP A 127 -0.24 14.77 -9.96
N HIS A 128 -1.07 15.37 -10.81
CA HIS A 128 -0.88 15.42 -12.26
C HIS A 128 -1.10 16.84 -12.77
N PRO A 129 -0.33 17.34 -13.73
CA PRO A 129 -0.42 18.73 -14.19
C PRO A 129 -1.81 19.17 -14.67
N ILE A 130 -2.57 18.23 -15.25
CA ILE A 130 -3.86 18.54 -15.89
C ILE A 130 -5.04 18.00 -15.08
N TYR A 131 -4.87 16.90 -14.33
CA TYR A 131 -5.98 16.20 -13.68
C TYR A 131 -5.73 16.04 -12.19
N ASP A 132 -6.81 16.16 -11.41
CA ASP A 132 -6.82 15.71 -10.02
C ASP A 132 -7.83 14.57 -9.88
N LEU A 133 -7.48 13.59 -9.05
CA LEU A 133 -8.32 12.44 -8.74
C LEU A 133 -8.44 12.30 -7.23
N TRP A 134 -9.65 12.01 -6.74
CA TRP A 134 -9.85 11.67 -5.34
C TRP A 134 -10.93 10.62 -5.15
N LEU A 135 -10.69 9.77 -4.17
CA LEU A 135 -11.59 8.71 -3.79
C LEU A 135 -12.85 9.28 -3.17
N VAL A 136 -14.01 8.77 -3.57
CA VAL A 136 -15.30 9.07 -2.96
C VAL A 136 -15.76 7.93 -2.05
N GLY A 137 -15.69 6.70 -2.53
CA GLY A 137 -16.16 5.56 -1.78
C GLY A 137 -15.99 4.23 -2.52
N CYS A 138 -16.42 3.17 -1.83
CA CYS A 138 -16.58 1.83 -2.39
C CYS A 138 -17.98 1.31 -2.13
N ARG A 139 -18.54 0.62 -3.11
CA ARG A 139 -19.81 -0.07 -2.97
C ARG A 139 -19.74 -1.45 -3.61
N SER A 140 -20.47 -2.41 -3.05
CA SER A 140 -20.73 -3.71 -3.69
C SER A 140 -21.81 -3.60 -4.75
N ILE A 141 -21.70 -4.45 -5.78
CA ILE A 141 -22.74 -4.63 -6.80
C ILE A 141 -23.79 -5.60 -6.25
#